data_bb40e696719827c3ceaf2f2e7b252f2b
#
_entry.id   bb40e696719827c3ceaf2f2e7b252f2b
#
_cell.length_a   1.000
_cell.length_b   1.000
_cell.length_c   1.000
_cell.angle_alpha   90.00
_cell.angle_beta   90.00
_cell.angle_gamma   90.00
#
_symmetry.space_group_name_H-M   'P 1'
#
loop_
_entity.id
_entity.type
_entity.pdbx_description
1 polymer ?
#
loop_
_entity_poly.entity_id
_entity_poly.type
_entity_poly.pdbx_seq_one_letter_code
_entity_poly.pdbx_strand_id
1 'polypeptide(L)'
;MLHMKKEFNSPKPGKKLFVFFIICLALFATGCPHDEKADNFSPTVILISMDGFRWDYFEKTNTPNFDELIDGGSKSEALIPSFPSKTFPSHITIVTGRYPENHGIIANRMYDPVFDEYYYIGQGSAPVLDGKWYNAEPIWVTAEKQKQTAMTMFWPISEAEIMGFRPSEYFVYDGSVSRNDRVDQILKWLDYPSTKRPQFLTTYFSHLDDVGHRYGPDSDEVKSAIRQMDRTMGRLMDGLKSREIFQKVNIILVSDHGMATTSSDSMIFLDDYIHMDDIEVVDWAPVTAIRPKIHIDSIFQKLNHVHPKMFVFKKGAAPNRIHYNNNRRTQPLNDVAAEHWSITTREHFNIDDHAEKYNDATHGFDPIYPSMGGIFVGHGPAFKSGLNGPGITNIHLYEMMCKILGLTPAENDGSLDSTSIFLSN
;
A
#
# COMPACT_ATOMS: atom_id res chain seq x y z
N MET A 1 54.56 -17.07 -20.94
CA MET A 1 55.66 -16.07 -20.84
C MET A 1 55.20 -14.99 -19.89
N LEU A 2 55.77 -14.59 -18.84
CA LEU A 2 56.97 -14.94 -18.04
C LEU A 2 56.56 -14.77 -16.55
N HIS A 3 57.03 -15.72 -15.75
CA HIS A 3 57.06 -15.66 -14.29
C HIS A 3 58.00 -14.55 -13.79
N MET A 4 57.60 -13.90 -12.69
CA MET A 4 58.65 -13.52 -11.72
C MET A 4 58.09 -13.62 -10.29
N LYS A 5 58.59 -14.62 -9.57
CA LYS A 5 58.61 -14.74 -8.12
C LYS A 5 59.57 -13.71 -7.53
N LYS A 6 59.24 -13.13 -6.38
CA LYS A 6 60.27 -12.59 -5.46
C LYS A 6 60.04 -13.11 -4.06
N GLU A 7 61.15 -13.62 -3.55
CA GLU A 7 61.28 -14.37 -2.32
C GLU A 7 61.36 -13.47 -1.06
N PHE A 8 61.09 -14.12 0.06
CA PHE A 8 61.26 -13.66 1.42
C PHE A 8 62.73 -13.43 1.77
N ASN A 9 63.00 -12.43 2.61
CA ASN A 9 64.18 -12.40 3.49
C ASN A 9 63.82 -11.79 4.84
N SER A 10 63.98 -12.60 5.88
CA SER A 10 63.98 -12.23 7.30
C SER A 10 65.38 -11.95 7.78
N PRO A 11 65.65 -11.06 8.74
CA PRO A 11 66.86 -11.12 9.58
C PRO A 11 66.53 -11.45 11.04
N LYS A 12 67.44 -12.20 11.59
CA LYS A 12 67.50 -12.75 12.94
C LYS A 12 67.95 -11.70 14.02
N PRO A 13 67.89 -12.06 15.32
CA PRO A 13 67.76 -11.13 16.43
C PRO A 13 69.09 -10.70 17.05
N GLY A 14 69.18 -9.48 17.53
CA GLY A 14 70.28 -8.94 18.33
C GLY A 14 69.84 -8.64 19.77
N LYS A 15 70.72 -9.06 20.69
CA LYS A 15 70.52 -9.07 22.15
C LYS A 15 70.91 -7.74 22.84
N LYS A 16 70.13 -7.48 23.92
CA LYS A 16 70.55 -6.78 25.19
C LYS A 16 70.66 -5.25 25.19
N LEU A 17 69.80 -4.59 26.02
CA LEU A 17 70.28 -4.00 27.28
C LEU A 17 69.10 -3.66 28.20
N PHE A 18 69.17 -4.10 29.45
CA PHE A 18 68.33 -3.75 30.59
C PHE A 18 68.67 -2.32 31.07
N VAL A 19 67.68 -1.44 31.15
CA VAL A 19 67.72 -0.27 32.04
C VAL A 19 66.43 -0.16 32.75
N PHE A 20 66.44 -0.38 34.06
CA PHE A 20 65.37 -0.12 35.00
C PHE A 20 65.14 1.39 35.15
N PHE A 21 63.92 1.88 34.88
CA PHE A 21 63.51 3.16 35.43
C PHE A 21 62.10 2.98 36.00
N ILE A 22 62.05 3.01 37.33
CA ILE A 22 60.81 3.13 38.11
C ILE A 22 60.42 4.59 38.03
N ILE A 23 59.28 4.90 37.43
CA ILE A 23 58.56 6.17 37.59
C ILE A 23 57.10 5.93 37.83
N CYS A 24 56.66 6.49 38.91
CA CYS A 24 55.34 6.57 39.57
C CYS A 24 54.14 6.48 38.68
N LEU A 25 53.24 5.60 39.12
CA LEU A 25 51.82 5.53 38.79
C LEU A 25 51.14 6.82 39.21
N ALA A 26 50.75 7.68 38.28
CA ALA A 26 49.71 8.67 38.47
C ALA A 26 48.52 8.21 37.63
N LEU A 27 47.56 7.57 38.30
CA LEU A 27 46.24 7.28 37.77
C LEU A 27 45.52 8.61 37.51
N PHE A 28 45.57 9.11 36.28
CA PHE A 28 44.53 9.98 35.77
C PHE A 28 43.49 9.07 35.13
N ALA A 29 42.49 8.72 35.92
CA ALA A 29 41.19 8.29 35.42
C ALA A 29 40.55 9.52 34.79
N THR A 30 40.91 9.85 33.54
CA THR A 30 40.03 10.64 32.70
C THR A 30 38.94 9.71 32.24
N GLY A 31 37.88 9.58 33.06
CA GLY A 31 36.61 9.13 32.59
C GLY A 31 36.22 10.06 31.43
N CYS A 32 36.27 9.55 30.19
CA CYS A 32 35.45 10.13 29.14
C CYS A 32 34.03 10.12 29.68
N PRO A 33 33.35 11.27 29.75
CA PRO A 33 31.92 11.22 29.87
C PRO A 33 31.43 10.47 28.62
N HIS A 34 31.00 9.24 28.79
CA HIS A 34 30.00 8.69 27.92
C HIS A 34 28.80 9.57 28.13
N ASP A 35 28.71 10.65 27.36
CA ASP A 35 27.43 11.22 27.04
C ASP A 35 26.66 10.12 26.33
N GLU A 36 25.97 9.25 27.09
CA GLU A 36 24.76 8.61 26.64
C GLU A 36 23.78 9.77 26.34
N LYS A 37 23.96 10.40 25.18
CA LYS A 37 22.83 11.05 24.53
C LYS A 37 21.83 9.94 24.41
N ALA A 38 20.82 9.96 25.28
CA ALA A 38 19.64 9.15 25.12
C ALA A 38 19.31 9.18 23.62
N ASP A 39 19.37 8.03 22.95
CA ASP A 39 19.11 7.93 21.51
C ASP A 39 17.64 8.34 21.35
N ASN A 40 17.44 9.64 21.16
CA ASN A 40 16.13 10.25 21.02
C ASN A 40 15.60 9.72 19.70
N PHE A 41 14.90 8.59 19.76
CA PHE A 41 14.26 7.98 18.62
C PHE A 41 13.18 8.96 18.13
N SER A 42 13.43 9.57 16.97
CA SER A 42 12.46 10.49 16.36
C SER A 42 11.15 9.76 16.09
N PRO A 43 10.00 10.45 16.12
CA PRO A 43 8.74 9.84 15.71
C PRO A 43 8.91 9.12 14.38
N THR A 44 8.60 7.81 14.37
CA THR A 44 8.80 6.94 13.20
C THR A 44 7.50 6.21 12.90
N VAL A 45 7.10 6.17 11.62
CA VAL A 45 5.96 5.43 11.12
C VAL A 45 6.44 4.33 10.17
N ILE A 46 6.02 3.10 10.44
CA ILE A 46 6.16 1.95 9.56
C ILE A 46 4.76 1.64 9.01
N LEU A 47 4.49 2.04 7.77
CA LEU A 47 3.22 1.79 7.08
C LEU A 47 3.32 0.48 6.31
N ILE A 48 2.46 -0.47 6.63
CA ILE A 48 2.46 -1.83 6.07
C ILE A 48 1.11 -2.08 5.40
N SER A 49 1.12 -2.35 4.11
CA SER A 49 -0.08 -2.75 3.38
C SER A 49 -0.10 -4.26 3.14
N MET A 50 -1.24 -4.86 3.42
CA MET A 50 -1.60 -6.25 3.11
C MET A 50 -2.77 -6.22 2.14
N ASP A 51 -2.47 -6.28 0.84
CA ASP A 51 -3.45 -6.20 -0.24
C ASP A 51 -4.57 -7.22 -0.07
N GLY A 52 -5.81 -6.78 -0.21
CA GLY A 52 -6.99 -7.65 -0.14
C GLY A 52 -7.28 -8.22 1.25
N PHE A 53 -6.66 -7.71 2.33
CA PHE A 53 -6.96 -8.16 3.70
C PHE A 53 -8.32 -7.59 4.14
N ARG A 54 -9.39 -8.37 3.99
CA ARG A 54 -10.76 -7.97 4.34
C ARG A 54 -10.92 -7.78 5.85
N TRP A 55 -11.71 -6.81 6.27
CA TRP A 55 -11.91 -6.39 7.66
C TRP A 55 -12.20 -7.52 8.66
N ASP A 56 -12.86 -8.61 8.22
CA ASP A 56 -13.26 -9.77 9.04
C ASP A 56 -12.21 -10.91 9.08
N TYR A 57 -11.07 -10.76 8.41
CA TYR A 57 -10.08 -11.84 8.29
C TYR A 57 -9.39 -12.19 9.63
N PHE A 58 -9.30 -11.25 10.56
CA PHE A 58 -8.78 -11.54 11.90
C PHE A 58 -9.62 -12.59 12.67
N GLU A 59 -10.92 -12.69 12.34
CA GLU A 59 -11.85 -13.63 12.99
C GLU A 59 -11.86 -15.03 12.35
N LYS A 60 -11.26 -15.20 11.16
CA LYS A 60 -11.32 -16.44 10.39
C LYS A 60 -10.33 -17.50 10.84
N THR A 61 -9.28 -17.12 11.56
CA THR A 61 -8.23 -18.04 12.01
C THR A 61 -7.46 -17.43 13.19
N ASN A 62 -6.65 -18.25 13.87
CA ASN A 62 -5.81 -17.77 14.97
C ASN A 62 -4.64 -16.91 14.48
N THR A 63 -4.49 -15.71 15.04
CA THR A 63 -3.55 -14.67 14.62
C THR A 63 -2.84 -13.99 15.80
N PRO A 64 -2.05 -14.75 16.61
CA PRO A 64 -1.55 -14.26 17.90
C PRO A 64 -0.65 -13.01 17.78
N ASN A 65 0.04 -12.81 16.65
CA ASN A 65 0.89 -11.62 16.47
C ASN A 65 0.05 -10.39 16.09
N PHE A 66 -0.98 -10.56 15.26
CA PHE A 66 -1.94 -9.47 15.03
C PHE A 66 -2.72 -9.14 16.30
N ASP A 67 -3.11 -10.15 17.09
CA ASP A 67 -3.81 -9.95 18.36
C ASP A 67 -2.95 -9.10 19.32
N GLU A 68 -1.63 -9.38 19.44
CA GLU A 68 -0.70 -8.56 20.25
C GLU A 68 -0.66 -7.09 19.78
N LEU A 69 -0.65 -6.85 18.45
CA LEU A 69 -0.66 -5.48 17.89
C LEU A 69 -1.99 -4.77 18.17
N ILE A 70 -3.10 -5.49 18.06
CA ILE A 70 -4.45 -4.94 18.28
C ILE A 70 -4.66 -4.65 19.77
N ASP A 71 -4.31 -5.57 20.65
CA ASP A 71 -4.47 -5.41 22.11
C ASP A 71 -3.61 -4.27 22.65
N GLY A 72 -2.39 -4.13 22.12
CA GLY A 72 -1.47 -3.05 22.46
C GLY A 72 -1.72 -1.73 21.72
N GLY A 73 -2.69 -1.68 20.82
CA GLY A 73 -2.92 -0.57 19.91
C GLY A 73 -4.38 -0.22 19.70
N SER A 74 -4.68 0.33 18.55
CA SER A 74 -6.03 0.74 18.13
C SER A 74 -6.40 0.05 16.81
N LYS A 75 -7.63 -0.44 16.69
CA LYS A 75 -8.18 -1.02 15.47
C LYS A 75 -9.47 -0.29 15.07
N SER A 76 -9.72 -0.07 13.77
CA SER A 76 -11.04 0.31 13.28
C SER A 76 -11.89 -0.92 12.98
N GLU A 77 -13.21 -0.76 13.00
CA GLU A 77 -14.16 -1.78 12.54
C GLU A 77 -13.86 -2.20 11.09
N ALA A 78 -13.62 -1.22 10.22
CA ALA A 78 -13.15 -1.42 8.85
C ALA A 78 -12.39 -0.19 8.35
N LEU A 79 -11.47 -0.37 7.41
CA LEU A 79 -10.93 0.70 6.58
C LEU A 79 -11.72 0.73 5.26
N ILE A 80 -12.56 1.75 5.10
CA ILE A 80 -13.44 1.91 3.94
C ILE A 80 -12.61 2.48 2.78
N PRO A 81 -12.47 1.77 1.66
CA PRO A 81 -11.71 2.25 0.52
C PRO A 81 -12.43 3.41 -0.20
N SER A 82 -11.67 4.20 -0.95
CA SER A 82 -12.24 5.11 -1.94
C SER A 82 -12.75 4.33 -3.16
N PHE A 83 -13.70 4.91 -3.91
CA PHE A 83 -14.19 4.31 -5.16
C PHE A 83 -13.22 4.60 -6.33
N PRO A 84 -12.94 3.63 -7.21
CA PRO A 84 -13.27 2.20 -7.09
C PRO A 84 -12.37 1.51 -6.07
N SER A 85 -12.87 0.44 -5.42
CA SER A 85 -12.13 -0.35 -4.43
C SER A 85 -11.05 -1.21 -5.11
N LYS A 86 -10.11 -0.55 -5.78
CA LYS A 86 -9.02 -1.16 -6.56
C LYS A 86 -7.67 -0.79 -5.94
N THR A 87 -6.67 -1.64 -6.16
CA THR A 87 -5.34 -1.58 -5.55
C THR A 87 -4.69 -0.19 -5.66
N PHE A 88 -4.42 0.30 -6.88
CA PHE A 88 -3.69 1.57 -7.05
C PHE A 88 -4.50 2.79 -6.59
N PRO A 89 -5.77 2.97 -6.98
CA PRO A 89 -6.58 4.05 -6.44
C PRO A 89 -6.56 4.13 -4.92
N SER A 90 -6.77 3.01 -4.22
CA SER A 90 -6.82 2.98 -2.76
C SER A 90 -5.47 3.21 -2.09
N HIS A 91 -4.38 2.59 -2.58
CA HIS A 91 -3.04 2.80 -2.03
C HIS A 91 -2.58 4.26 -2.17
N ILE A 92 -2.89 4.90 -3.29
CA ILE A 92 -2.52 6.29 -3.52
C ILE A 92 -3.37 7.22 -2.64
N THR A 93 -4.66 6.91 -2.48
CA THR A 93 -5.52 7.63 -1.52
C THR A 93 -4.96 7.58 -0.10
N ILE A 94 -4.51 6.42 0.39
CA ILE A 94 -3.93 6.25 1.73
C ILE A 94 -2.74 7.19 1.97
N VAL A 95 -1.87 7.34 0.98
CA VAL A 95 -0.62 8.10 1.14
C VAL A 95 -0.70 9.56 0.71
N THR A 96 -1.80 9.98 0.10
CA THR A 96 -1.99 11.36 -0.37
C THR A 96 -3.14 12.09 0.33
N GLY A 97 -4.05 11.34 0.96
CA GLY A 97 -5.30 11.89 1.50
C GLY A 97 -6.23 12.46 0.43
N ARG A 98 -6.05 12.11 -0.85
CA ARG A 98 -6.87 12.62 -1.96
C ARG A 98 -7.76 11.52 -2.52
N TYR A 99 -8.96 11.88 -2.96
CA TYR A 99 -9.80 10.95 -3.74
C TYR A 99 -9.17 10.64 -5.10
N PRO A 100 -9.48 9.49 -5.73
CA PRO A 100 -8.98 9.10 -7.04
C PRO A 100 -9.19 10.18 -8.11
N GLU A 101 -10.33 10.87 -8.12
CA GLU A 101 -10.57 11.97 -9.06
C GLU A 101 -9.61 13.15 -8.86
N ASN A 102 -9.01 13.33 -7.68
CA ASN A 102 -8.08 14.41 -7.35
C ASN A 102 -6.62 13.99 -7.50
N HIS A 103 -6.22 12.80 -7.03
CA HIS A 103 -4.83 12.32 -7.21
C HIS A 103 -4.56 11.78 -8.61
N GLY A 104 -5.60 11.54 -9.42
CA GLY A 104 -5.48 11.25 -10.85
C GLY A 104 -5.44 9.77 -11.24
N ILE A 105 -5.21 8.84 -10.32
CA ILE A 105 -5.23 7.40 -10.60
C ILE A 105 -6.61 6.85 -10.24
N ILE A 106 -7.49 6.82 -11.24
CA ILE A 106 -8.90 6.49 -11.07
C ILE A 106 -9.22 5.00 -11.25
N ALA A 107 -8.27 4.23 -11.76
CA ALA A 107 -8.39 2.79 -11.98
C ALA A 107 -7.00 2.15 -12.11
N ASN A 108 -6.93 0.81 -12.08
CA ASN A 108 -5.70 0.07 -12.37
C ASN A 108 -5.32 0.12 -13.86
N ARG A 109 -6.31 0.35 -14.73
CA ARG A 109 -6.12 0.67 -16.13
C ARG A 109 -6.99 1.87 -16.51
N MET A 110 -6.41 2.89 -17.15
CA MET A 110 -7.12 4.09 -17.57
C MET A 110 -6.47 4.73 -18.78
N TYR A 111 -7.22 5.56 -19.50
CA TYR A 111 -6.75 6.35 -20.62
C TYR A 111 -6.77 7.83 -20.27
N ASP A 112 -5.69 8.54 -20.58
CA ASP A 112 -5.61 9.98 -20.40
C ASP A 112 -5.77 10.68 -21.78
N PRO A 113 -6.85 11.45 -22.02
CA PRO A 113 -7.11 12.07 -23.32
C PRO A 113 -6.19 13.24 -23.65
N VAL A 114 -5.44 13.78 -22.67
CA VAL A 114 -4.46 14.85 -22.89
C VAL A 114 -3.10 14.29 -23.27
N PHE A 115 -2.71 13.19 -22.65
CA PHE A 115 -1.47 12.51 -23.00
C PHE A 115 -1.63 11.62 -24.24
N ASP A 116 -2.87 11.24 -24.58
CA ASP A 116 -3.19 10.22 -25.59
C ASP A 116 -2.49 8.88 -25.29
N GLU A 117 -2.47 8.51 -24.01
CA GLU A 117 -1.75 7.34 -23.50
C GLU A 117 -2.60 6.54 -22.51
N TYR A 118 -2.26 5.26 -22.39
CA TYR A 118 -2.83 4.36 -21.38
C TYR A 118 -1.90 4.26 -20.16
N TYR A 119 -2.50 4.37 -18.98
CA TYR A 119 -1.90 3.92 -17.74
C TYR A 119 -2.36 2.49 -17.45
N TYR A 120 -1.45 1.65 -16.99
CA TYR A 120 -1.75 0.28 -16.54
C TYR A 120 -0.73 -0.15 -15.50
N ILE A 121 -1.18 -0.97 -14.55
CA ILE A 121 -0.33 -1.54 -13.50
C ILE A 121 0.34 -2.83 -13.97
N GLY A 122 1.39 -3.23 -13.28
CA GLY A 122 2.14 -4.47 -13.51
C GLY A 122 3.62 -4.27 -13.26
N GLN A 123 4.32 -5.37 -13.02
CA GLN A 123 5.77 -5.32 -12.80
C GLN A 123 6.48 -4.73 -14.02
N GLY A 124 7.27 -3.67 -13.79
CA GLY A 124 8.01 -2.98 -14.85
C GLY A 124 7.16 -2.11 -15.78
N SER A 125 5.90 -1.82 -15.41
CA SER A 125 5.03 -0.92 -16.18
C SER A 125 5.66 0.48 -16.27
N ALA A 126 6.00 0.92 -17.49
CA ALA A 126 6.57 2.23 -17.73
C ALA A 126 5.69 3.39 -17.23
N PRO A 127 4.36 3.38 -17.42
CA PRO A 127 3.48 4.40 -16.85
C PRO A 127 3.57 4.53 -15.33
N VAL A 128 3.77 3.42 -14.59
CA VAL A 128 3.89 3.47 -13.11
C VAL A 128 5.12 4.24 -12.67
N LEU A 129 6.20 4.20 -13.46
CA LEU A 129 7.47 4.87 -13.15
C LEU A 129 7.48 6.37 -13.53
N ASP A 130 6.47 6.84 -14.26
CA ASP A 130 6.39 8.20 -14.77
C ASP A 130 5.53 9.10 -13.89
N GLY A 131 6.17 10.05 -13.21
CA GLY A 131 5.52 10.99 -12.28
C GLY A 131 4.44 11.89 -12.91
N LYS A 132 4.38 12.00 -14.25
CA LYS A 132 3.35 12.80 -14.94
C LYS A 132 1.91 12.35 -14.64
N TRP A 133 1.76 11.10 -14.21
CA TRP A 133 0.45 10.52 -13.93
C TRP A 133 -0.12 10.93 -12.57
N TYR A 134 0.71 11.38 -11.62
CA TYR A 134 0.36 11.58 -10.21
C TYR A 134 0.15 13.06 -9.90
N ASN A 135 -1.08 13.43 -9.55
CA ASN A 135 -1.48 14.82 -9.33
C ASN A 135 -1.47 15.24 -7.85
N ALA A 136 -1.11 14.33 -6.94
CA ALA A 136 -1.11 14.60 -5.51
C ALA A 136 0.24 14.26 -4.88
N GLU A 137 0.55 14.89 -3.76
CA GLU A 137 1.78 14.72 -3.02
C GLU A 137 1.67 13.54 -2.04
N PRO A 138 2.41 12.43 -2.25
CA PRO A 138 2.42 11.34 -1.29
C PRO A 138 3.27 11.67 -0.07
N ILE A 139 3.00 11.01 1.06
CA ILE A 139 3.60 11.31 2.36
C ILE A 139 5.13 11.22 2.39
N TRP A 140 5.75 10.35 1.58
CA TRP A 140 7.22 10.33 1.47
C TRP A 140 7.77 11.59 0.80
N VAL A 141 7.02 12.20 -0.14
CA VAL A 141 7.40 13.50 -0.73
C VAL A 141 7.22 14.61 0.31
N THR A 142 6.12 14.58 1.08
CA THR A 142 5.88 15.52 2.18
C THR A 142 7.00 15.45 3.21
N ALA A 143 7.44 14.24 3.58
CA ALA A 143 8.54 14.01 4.51
C ALA A 143 9.87 14.57 3.96
N GLU A 144 10.25 14.18 2.75
CA GLU A 144 11.50 14.62 2.12
C GLU A 144 11.56 16.14 1.93
N LYS A 145 10.46 16.77 1.50
CA LYS A 145 10.35 18.24 1.42
C LYS A 145 10.59 18.92 2.76
N GLN A 146 10.19 18.29 3.86
CA GLN A 146 10.33 18.80 5.22
C GLN A 146 11.57 18.24 5.94
N LYS A 147 12.52 17.65 5.16
CA LYS A 147 13.82 17.15 5.64
C LYS A 147 13.71 15.98 6.61
N GLN A 148 12.65 15.20 6.52
CA GLN A 148 12.56 13.88 7.13
C GLN A 148 12.86 12.81 6.07
N THR A 149 13.65 11.82 6.47
CA THR A 149 14.05 10.72 5.58
C THR A 149 12.90 9.74 5.42
N ALA A 150 12.54 9.42 4.18
CA ALA A 150 11.56 8.40 3.83
C ALA A 150 12.19 7.27 3.03
N MET A 151 11.83 6.02 3.36
CA MET A 151 12.29 4.84 2.63
C MET A 151 11.12 3.93 2.31
N THR A 152 11.06 3.43 1.06
CA THR A 152 9.89 2.70 0.58
C THR A 152 10.27 1.37 -0.06
N MET A 153 9.56 0.32 0.34
CA MET A 153 9.70 -0.99 -0.26
C MET A 153 8.37 -1.44 -0.85
N PHE A 154 8.27 -1.30 -2.20
CA PHE A 154 7.15 -1.80 -3.01
C PHE A 154 5.80 -1.12 -2.79
N TRP A 155 5.73 0.01 -2.10
CA TRP A 155 4.46 0.75 -2.09
C TRP A 155 4.12 1.22 -3.50
N PRO A 156 2.89 1.00 -4.00
CA PRO A 156 2.49 1.46 -5.33
C PRO A 156 2.90 2.90 -5.59
N ILE A 157 3.54 3.15 -6.75
CA ILE A 157 4.06 4.45 -7.22
C ILE A 157 5.31 5.00 -6.52
N SER A 158 5.80 4.37 -5.46
CA SER A 158 6.94 4.93 -4.70
C SER A 158 8.27 4.93 -5.47
N GLU A 159 8.35 4.21 -6.55
CA GLU A 159 9.45 4.19 -7.51
C GLU A 159 9.46 5.36 -8.49
N ALA A 160 8.34 6.10 -8.62
CA ALA A 160 8.25 7.26 -9.50
C ALA A 160 8.83 8.52 -8.85
N GLU A 161 9.37 9.42 -9.68
CA GLU A 161 9.68 10.78 -9.24
C GLU A 161 8.42 11.63 -9.28
N ILE A 162 7.91 12.01 -8.11
CA ILE A 162 6.67 12.76 -7.99
C ILE A 162 6.99 14.18 -7.50
N MET A 163 6.56 15.20 -8.26
CA MET A 163 6.81 16.61 -7.95
C MET A 163 8.30 16.94 -7.71
N GLY A 164 9.20 16.22 -8.41
CA GLY A 164 10.65 16.41 -8.31
C GLY A 164 11.32 15.74 -7.12
N PHE A 165 10.59 14.86 -6.40
CA PHE A 165 11.10 14.14 -5.22
C PHE A 165 10.92 12.63 -5.37
N ARG A 166 11.82 11.89 -4.74
CA ARG A 166 11.75 10.43 -4.51
C ARG A 166 11.99 10.16 -3.04
N PRO A 167 11.60 8.99 -2.51
CA PRO A 167 12.13 8.54 -1.23
C PRO A 167 13.66 8.48 -1.24
N SER A 168 14.30 8.73 -0.12
CA SER A 168 15.77 8.65 0.03
C SER A 168 16.35 7.29 -0.37
N GLU A 169 15.62 6.20 -0.07
CA GLU A 169 15.84 4.87 -0.62
C GLU A 169 14.49 4.27 -1.04
N TYR A 170 14.48 3.56 -2.17
CA TYR A 170 13.29 2.86 -2.66
C TYR A 170 13.67 1.62 -3.46
N PHE A 171 12.74 0.71 -3.59
CA PHE A 171 12.88 -0.46 -4.46
C PHE A 171 11.79 -0.45 -5.53
N VAL A 172 12.17 -0.75 -6.77
CA VAL A 172 11.21 -1.05 -7.83
C VAL A 172 10.54 -2.39 -7.51
N TYR A 173 9.23 -2.46 -7.70
CA TYR A 173 8.45 -3.65 -7.34
C TYR A 173 9.01 -4.92 -7.98
N ASP A 174 9.27 -5.91 -7.13
CA ASP A 174 9.64 -7.28 -7.50
C ASP A 174 8.85 -8.27 -6.64
N GLY A 175 7.86 -8.92 -7.26
CA GLY A 175 7.01 -9.90 -6.60
C GLY A 175 7.74 -11.15 -6.10
N SER A 176 8.96 -11.41 -6.62
CA SER A 176 9.77 -12.58 -6.23
C SER A 176 10.46 -12.41 -4.87
N VAL A 177 10.60 -11.17 -4.37
CA VAL A 177 11.21 -10.90 -3.07
C VAL A 177 10.32 -11.43 -1.95
N SER A 178 10.88 -12.32 -1.13
CA SER A 178 10.11 -13.00 -0.08
C SER A 178 9.56 -12.02 0.98
N ARG A 179 8.49 -12.42 1.66
CA ARG A 179 7.92 -11.63 2.76
C ARG A 179 8.94 -11.36 3.88
N ASN A 180 9.77 -12.35 4.19
CA ASN A 180 10.79 -12.21 5.22
C ASN A 180 11.88 -11.20 4.81
N ASP A 181 12.32 -11.22 3.55
CA ASP A 181 13.33 -10.27 3.06
C ASP A 181 12.80 -8.83 3.08
N ARG A 182 11.49 -8.63 2.82
CA ARG A 182 10.86 -7.30 2.96
C ARG A 182 10.88 -6.81 4.41
N VAL A 183 10.58 -7.67 5.37
CA VAL A 183 10.69 -7.36 6.80
C VAL A 183 12.14 -7.07 7.20
N ASP A 184 13.08 -7.89 6.75
CA ASP A 184 14.51 -7.72 7.07
C ASP A 184 15.05 -6.42 6.52
N GLN A 185 14.55 -5.96 5.36
CA GLN A 185 14.93 -4.67 4.80
C GLN A 185 14.40 -3.50 5.66
N ILE A 186 13.17 -3.57 6.18
CA ILE A 186 12.64 -2.56 7.12
C ILE A 186 13.51 -2.50 8.38
N LEU A 187 13.85 -3.65 8.97
CA LEU A 187 14.70 -3.73 10.16
C LEU A 187 16.10 -3.17 9.89
N LYS A 188 16.69 -3.48 8.72
CA LYS A 188 17.99 -2.95 8.29
C LYS A 188 17.99 -1.43 8.19
N TRP A 189 16.94 -0.82 7.66
CA TRP A 189 16.83 0.64 7.59
C TRP A 189 16.75 1.29 8.98
N LEU A 190 16.10 0.63 9.94
CA LEU A 190 16.04 1.09 11.32
C LEU A 190 17.39 0.99 12.05
N ASP A 191 18.31 0.14 11.59
CA ASP A 191 19.67 0.04 12.10
C ASP A 191 20.61 1.17 11.60
N TYR A 192 20.16 2.03 10.69
CA TYR A 192 20.98 3.13 10.22
C TYR A 192 21.27 4.14 11.36
N PRO A 193 22.42 4.83 11.29
CA PRO A 193 22.72 5.91 12.23
C PRO A 193 21.59 6.95 12.28
N SER A 194 21.37 7.57 13.43
CA SER A 194 20.28 8.53 13.65
C SER A 194 20.17 9.64 12.58
N THR A 195 21.30 10.03 11.98
CA THR A 195 21.36 11.03 10.89
C THR A 195 20.85 10.54 9.54
N LYS A 196 20.64 9.22 9.37
CA LYS A 196 20.15 8.58 8.14
C LYS A 196 18.95 7.67 8.37
N ARG A 197 18.62 7.41 9.64
CA ARG A 197 17.48 6.56 10.01
C ARG A 197 16.19 7.19 9.51
N PRO A 198 15.35 6.45 8.75
CA PRO A 198 14.11 7.01 8.24
C PRO A 198 13.10 7.25 9.36
N GLN A 199 12.31 8.32 9.21
CA GLN A 199 11.13 8.60 10.00
C GLN A 199 9.86 7.99 9.38
N PHE A 200 9.88 7.78 8.06
CA PHE A 200 8.77 7.14 7.35
C PHE A 200 9.26 5.94 6.54
N LEU A 201 8.66 4.80 6.76
CA LEU A 201 8.94 3.55 6.04
C LEU A 201 7.66 2.92 5.52
N THR A 202 7.74 2.28 4.34
CA THR A 202 6.64 1.46 3.85
C THR A 202 7.09 0.07 3.45
N THR A 203 6.16 -0.90 3.54
CA THR A 203 6.26 -2.17 2.82
C THR A 203 4.88 -2.65 2.39
N TYR A 204 4.83 -3.44 1.32
CA TYR A 204 3.62 -3.94 0.69
C TYR A 204 3.69 -5.44 0.48
N PHE A 205 2.55 -6.13 0.64
CA PHE A 205 2.39 -7.57 0.46
C PHE A 205 1.12 -7.86 -0.36
N SER A 206 1.26 -8.48 -1.55
CA SER A 206 0.14 -8.86 -2.43
C SER A 206 -0.51 -10.18 -2.08
N HIS A 207 0.12 -10.99 -1.25
CA HIS A 207 -0.17 -12.42 -1.09
C HIS A 207 -1.64 -12.76 -0.77
N LEU A 208 -2.32 -11.96 0.05
CA LEU A 208 -3.72 -12.25 0.42
C LEU A 208 -4.68 -11.96 -0.72
N ASP A 209 -4.42 -10.91 -1.51
CA ASP A 209 -5.18 -10.60 -2.70
C ASP A 209 -5.04 -11.72 -3.75
N ASP A 210 -3.81 -12.15 -4.05
CA ASP A 210 -3.54 -13.23 -4.98
C ASP A 210 -4.30 -14.52 -4.61
N VAL A 211 -4.30 -14.88 -3.31
CA VAL A 211 -5.00 -16.06 -2.80
C VAL A 211 -6.51 -15.85 -2.77
N GLY A 212 -6.95 -14.65 -2.38
CA GLY A 212 -8.36 -14.26 -2.35
C GLY A 212 -9.02 -14.36 -3.72
N HIS A 213 -8.36 -13.80 -4.74
CA HIS A 213 -8.82 -13.91 -6.13
C HIS A 213 -9.01 -15.34 -6.59
N ARG A 214 -8.07 -16.22 -6.23
CA ARG A 214 -8.03 -17.59 -6.75
C ARG A 214 -8.95 -18.57 -6.03
N TYR A 215 -9.16 -18.38 -4.73
CA TYR A 215 -9.83 -19.38 -3.89
C TYR A 215 -11.06 -18.82 -3.15
N GLY A 216 -11.31 -17.52 -3.27
CA GLY A 216 -12.40 -16.86 -2.55
C GLY A 216 -12.05 -16.53 -1.11
N PRO A 217 -12.75 -15.51 -0.52
CA PRO A 217 -12.42 -14.91 0.76
C PRO A 217 -12.65 -15.82 1.98
N ASP A 218 -13.40 -16.92 1.82
CA ASP A 218 -13.78 -17.83 2.92
C ASP A 218 -13.04 -19.16 2.86
N SER A 219 -12.12 -19.35 1.91
CA SER A 219 -11.36 -20.57 1.67
C SER A 219 -10.36 -20.90 2.78
N ASP A 220 -9.96 -22.16 2.86
CA ASP A 220 -8.89 -22.57 3.80
C ASP A 220 -7.52 -22.07 3.36
N GLU A 221 -7.34 -21.80 2.06
CA GLU A 221 -6.16 -21.18 1.48
C GLU A 221 -6.01 -19.74 1.98
N VAL A 222 -7.09 -18.94 2.00
CA VAL A 222 -7.07 -17.59 2.58
C VAL A 222 -6.77 -17.65 4.07
N LYS A 223 -7.38 -18.55 4.85
CA LYS A 223 -7.05 -18.75 6.26
C LYS A 223 -5.57 -19.11 6.45
N SER A 224 -5.00 -19.92 5.55
CA SER A 224 -3.57 -20.25 5.57
C SER A 224 -2.71 -19.04 5.24
N ALA A 225 -3.11 -18.20 4.27
CA ALA A 225 -2.41 -16.98 3.92
C ALA A 225 -2.44 -15.95 5.07
N ILE A 226 -3.57 -15.80 5.77
CA ILE A 226 -3.68 -14.95 6.96
C ILE A 226 -2.66 -15.38 8.03
N ARG A 227 -2.59 -16.71 8.36
CA ARG A 227 -1.59 -17.23 9.31
C ARG A 227 -0.15 -17.01 8.85
N GLN A 228 0.11 -16.99 7.55
CA GLN A 228 1.43 -16.67 7.01
C GLN A 228 1.78 -15.20 7.21
N MET A 229 0.82 -14.28 6.98
CA MET A 229 1.00 -12.85 7.25
C MET A 229 1.16 -12.57 8.74
N ASP A 230 0.41 -13.26 9.61
CA ASP A 230 0.58 -13.18 11.06
C ASP A 230 2.02 -13.53 11.48
N ARG A 231 2.58 -14.64 10.97
CA ARG A 231 3.99 -14.99 11.23
C ARG A 231 4.98 -13.97 10.69
N THR A 232 4.66 -13.34 9.57
CA THR A 232 5.49 -12.26 8.98
C THR A 232 5.51 -11.05 9.90
N MET A 233 4.37 -10.69 10.51
CA MET A 233 4.32 -9.62 11.52
C MET A 233 5.05 -10.02 12.80
N GLY A 234 4.92 -11.28 13.25
CA GLY A 234 5.72 -11.80 14.37
C GLY A 234 7.22 -11.60 14.17
N ARG A 235 7.75 -11.88 12.94
CA ARG A 235 9.16 -11.61 12.61
C ARG A 235 9.52 -10.13 12.74
N LEU A 236 8.67 -9.23 12.27
CA LEU A 236 8.90 -7.79 12.42
C LEU A 236 8.94 -7.38 13.89
N MET A 237 7.94 -7.81 14.66
CA MET A 237 7.83 -7.49 16.08
C MET A 237 9.03 -8.01 16.88
N ASP A 238 9.46 -9.25 16.65
CA ASP A 238 10.66 -9.84 17.28
C ASP A 238 11.92 -9.05 16.91
N GLY A 239 12.04 -8.66 15.64
CA GLY A 239 13.12 -7.80 15.18
C GLY A 239 13.15 -6.42 15.84
N LEU A 240 11.98 -5.81 16.08
CA LEU A 240 11.85 -4.54 16.79
C LEU A 240 12.09 -4.70 18.30
N LYS A 241 11.58 -5.79 18.92
CA LYS A 241 11.81 -6.11 20.33
C LYS A 241 13.28 -6.35 20.62
N SER A 242 13.99 -7.09 19.76
CA SER A 242 15.43 -7.35 19.92
C SER A 242 16.31 -6.10 19.81
N ARG A 243 15.79 -5.03 19.20
CA ARG A 243 16.43 -3.70 19.10
C ARG A 243 15.95 -2.74 20.19
N GLU A 244 15.09 -3.16 21.08
CA GLU A 244 14.47 -2.33 22.13
C GLU A 244 13.75 -1.07 21.59
N ILE A 245 13.19 -1.18 20.36
CA ILE A 245 12.48 -0.07 19.70
C ILE A 245 11.01 -0.39 19.40
N PHE A 246 10.49 -1.55 19.76
CA PHE A 246 9.08 -1.94 19.50
C PHE A 246 8.09 -0.92 20.07
N GLN A 247 8.36 -0.37 21.24
CA GLN A 247 7.53 0.67 21.90
C GLN A 247 7.93 2.10 21.51
N LYS A 248 8.87 2.26 20.56
CA LYS A 248 9.35 3.59 20.12
C LYS A 248 8.92 3.92 18.69
N VAL A 249 8.48 2.94 17.92
CA VAL A 249 7.98 3.11 16.55
C VAL A 249 6.47 2.99 16.50
N ASN A 250 5.86 3.63 15.52
CA ASN A 250 4.45 3.49 15.22
C ASN A 250 4.29 2.55 14.02
N ILE A 251 3.59 1.45 14.20
CA ILE A 251 3.24 0.49 13.15
C ILE A 251 1.81 0.79 12.74
N ILE A 252 1.59 0.98 11.45
CA ILE A 252 0.26 1.15 10.85
C ILE A 252 0.05 0.03 9.84
N LEU A 253 -0.86 -0.90 10.15
CA LEU A 253 -1.29 -1.93 9.21
C LEU A 253 -2.54 -1.47 8.50
N VAL A 254 -2.55 -1.60 7.18
CA VAL A 254 -3.69 -1.26 6.34
C VAL A 254 -3.93 -2.34 5.27
N SER A 255 -5.14 -2.37 4.74
CA SER A 255 -5.44 -2.96 3.45
C SER A 255 -6.13 -1.92 2.58
N ASP A 256 -5.89 -1.99 1.31
CA ASP A 256 -6.46 -1.10 0.30
C ASP A 256 -7.92 -1.40 -0.01
N HIS A 257 -8.35 -2.66 0.12
CA HIS A 257 -9.71 -3.15 -0.05
C HIS A 257 -9.89 -4.53 0.60
N GLY A 258 -11.11 -5.03 0.57
CA GLY A 258 -11.44 -6.41 0.89
C GLY A 258 -11.61 -7.26 -0.37
N MET A 259 -12.52 -8.25 -0.32
CA MET A 259 -12.73 -9.25 -1.37
C MET A 259 -14.17 -9.77 -1.34
N ALA A 260 -14.81 -9.94 -2.50
CA ALA A 260 -16.14 -10.53 -2.64
C ALA A 260 -16.11 -11.70 -3.62
N THR A 261 -16.87 -12.75 -3.32
CA THR A 261 -17.04 -13.89 -4.24
C THR A 261 -17.77 -13.45 -5.51
N THR A 262 -17.45 -14.08 -6.62
CA THR A 262 -18.14 -13.96 -7.90
C THR A 262 -18.70 -15.30 -8.35
N SER A 263 -19.55 -15.30 -9.36
CA SER A 263 -20.13 -16.51 -9.93
C SER A 263 -20.31 -16.37 -11.43
N SER A 264 -19.99 -17.43 -12.17
CA SER A 264 -20.31 -17.53 -13.60
C SER A 264 -21.80 -17.49 -13.92
N ASP A 265 -22.67 -17.64 -12.91
CA ASP A 265 -24.13 -17.48 -13.02
C ASP A 265 -24.56 -16.00 -12.86
N SER A 266 -23.65 -15.11 -12.42
CA SER A 266 -23.92 -13.70 -12.13
C SER A 266 -23.20 -12.79 -13.13
N MET A 267 -23.56 -12.91 -14.41
CA MET A 267 -22.89 -12.23 -15.52
C MET A 267 -23.79 -11.20 -16.19
N ILE A 268 -23.21 -10.08 -16.58
CA ILE A 268 -23.83 -9.04 -17.40
C ILE A 268 -23.02 -8.96 -18.71
N PHE A 269 -23.65 -9.33 -19.80
CA PHE A 269 -23.02 -9.34 -21.12
C PHE A 269 -23.37 -8.06 -21.88
N LEU A 270 -22.40 -7.18 -22.11
CA LEU A 270 -22.62 -5.91 -22.81
C LEU A 270 -23.08 -6.11 -24.25
N ASP A 271 -22.59 -7.15 -24.91
CA ASP A 271 -22.94 -7.51 -26.29
C ASP A 271 -24.39 -8.00 -26.46
N ASP A 272 -25.13 -8.27 -25.37
CA ASP A 272 -26.58 -8.46 -25.42
C ASP A 272 -27.37 -7.15 -25.67
N TYR A 273 -26.76 -6.00 -25.38
CA TYR A 273 -27.45 -4.69 -25.39
C TYR A 273 -26.90 -3.74 -26.46
N ILE A 274 -25.60 -3.81 -26.75
CA ILE A 274 -24.91 -2.90 -27.68
C ILE A 274 -23.99 -3.66 -28.63
N HIS A 275 -23.68 -3.04 -29.78
CA HIS A 275 -22.64 -3.55 -30.66
C HIS A 275 -21.26 -3.14 -30.09
N MET A 276 -20.37 -4.08 -29.90
CA MET A 276 -19.04 -3.82 -29.34
C MET A 276 -18.18 -2.92 -30.25
N ASP A 277 -18.44 -2.91 -31.57
CA ASP A 277 -17.78 -1.99 -32.49
C ASP A 277 -18.12 -0.52 -32.25
N ASP A 278 -19.24 -0.21 -31.59
CA ASP A 278 -19.70 1.14 -31.27
C ASP A 278 -18.97 1.76 -30.06
N ILE A 279 -18.16 0.95 -29.34
CA ILE A 279 -17.47 1.37 -28.14
C ILE A 279 -16.02 0.91 -28.12
N GLU A 280 -15.26 1.49 -27.23
CA GLU A 280 -13.97 1.00 -26.72
C GLU A 280 -14.09 0.82 -25.20
N VAL A 281 -13.75 -0.34 -24.69
CA VAL A 281 -13.70 -0.58 -23.25
C VAL A 281 -12.27 -0.35 -22.78
N VAL A 282 -12.10 0.66 -21.91
CA VAL A 282 -10.82 1.07 -21.36
C VAL A 282 -10.43 0.20 -20.18
N ASP A 283 -11.37 -0.09 -19.28
CA ASP A 283 -11.21 -0.97 -18.13
C ASP A 283 -12.45 -1.86 -17.95
N TRP A 284 -12.26 -3.05 -17.40
CA TRP A 284 -13.30 -4.04 -17.21
C TRP A 284 -13.65 -4.26 -15.73
N ALA A 285 -14.74 -4.93 -15.50
CA ALA A 285 -15.38 -5.32 -14.25
C ALA A 285 -14.57 -5.16 -12.94
N PRO A 286 -15.27 -4.94 -11.80
CA PRO A 286 -16.69 -4.68 -11.69
C PRO A 286 -17.10 -3.25 -12.08
N VAL A 287 -16.15 -2.35 -12.31
CA VAL A 287 -16.37 -1.02 -12.89
C VAL A 287 -15.83 -1.02 -14.31
N THR A 288 -16.74 -0.89 -15.28
CA THR A 288 -16.37 -0.84 -16.70
C THR A 288 -16.31 0.60 -17.16
N ALA A 289 -15.20 0.98 -17.78
CA ALA A 289 -14.96 2.33 -18.30
C ALA A 289 -15.08 2.34 -19.83
N ILE A 290 -16.03 3.07 -20.39
CA ILE A 290 -16.42 3.00 -21.79
C ILE A 290 -16.18 4.34 -22.52
N ARG A 291 -15.53 4.26 -23.67
CA ARG A 291 -15.42 5.33 -24.67
C ARG A 291 -16.33 5.03 -25.87
N PRO A 292 -17.48 5.70 -25.98
CA PRO A 292 -18.33 5.55 -27.16
C PRO A 292 -17.62 6.06 -28.43
N LYS A 293 -17.69 5.28 -29.52
CA LYS A 293 -17.27 5.68 -30.87
C LYS A 293 -18.38 6.35 -31.66
N ILE A 294 -19.61 6.25 -31.17
CA ILE A 294 -20.82 6.90 -31.70
C ILE A 294 -21.37 7.85 -30.63
N HIS A 295 -22.54 8.46 -30.91
CA HIS A 295 -23.15 9.43 -30.00
C HIS A 295 -23.42 8.77 -28.62
N ILE A 296 -22.89 9.38 -27.55
CA ILE A 296 -22.91 8.87 -26.17
C ILE A 296 -24.33 8.54 -25.68
N ASP A 297 -25.33 9.37 -26.03
CA ASP A 297 -26.72 9.17 -25.60
C ASP A 297 -27.31 7.89 -26.17
N SER A 298 -26.88 7.48 -27.38
CA SER A 298 -27.34 6.23 -27.99
C SER A 298 -26.86 5.02 -27.21
N ILE A 299 -25.61 5.02 -26.74
CA ILE A 299 -25.08 3.93 -25.91
C ILE A 299 -25.69 3.98 -24.50
N PHE A 300 -25.76 5.18 -23.91
CA PHE A 300 -26.33 5.35 -22.57
C PHE A 300 -27.78 4.85 -22.50
N GLN A 301 -28.65 5.20 -23.45
CA GLN A 301 -30.06 4.75 -23.48
C GLN A 301 -30.17 3.23 -23.59
N LYS A 302 -29.26 2.58 -24.29
CA LYS A 302 -29.27 1.11 -24.45
C LYS A 302 -28.76 0.38 -23.21
N LEU A 303 -27.89 1.00 -22.39
CA LEU A 303 -27.31 0.38 -21.20
C LEU A 303 -28.04 0.78 -19.92
N ASN A 304 -28.66 1.96 -19.90
CA ASN A 304 -29.28 2.49 -18.69
C ASN A 304 -30.55 1.70 -18.30
N HIS A 305 -30.57 1.15 -17.09
CA HIS A 305 -31.65 0.36 -16.52
C HIS A 305 -31.99 -0.95 -17.26
N VAL A 306 -31.16 -1.44 -18.17
CA VAL A 306 -31.41 -2.72 -18.86
C VAL A 306 -31.18 -3.94 -18.01
N HIS A 307 -30.32 -3.82 -16.98
CA HIS A 307 -30.04 -4.90 -16.04
C HIS A 307 -30.14 -4.42 -14.58
N PRO A 308 -30.88 -5.13 -13.70
CA PRO A 308 -31.12 -4.66 -12.32
C PRO A 308 -29.86 -4.67 -11.43
N LYS A 309 -28.79 -5.30 -11.87
CA LYS A 309 -27.50 -5.41 -11.18
C LYS A 309 -26.39 -4.57 -11.84
N MET A 310 -26.76 -3.65 -12.71
CA MET A 310 -25.85 -2.72 -13.37
C MET A 310 -26.34 -1.29 -13.20
N PHE A 311 -25.46 -0.44 -12.66
CA PHE A 311 -25.68 0.99 -12.57
C PHE A 311 -24.80 1.70 -13.61
N VAL A 312 -25.42 2.50 -14.47
CA VAL A 312 -24.75 3.21 -15.56
C VAL A 312 -24.80 4.71 -15.30
N PHE A 313 -23.66 5.38 -15.44
CA PHE A 313 -23.62 6.85 -15.35
C PHE A 313 -22.70 7.46 -16.41
N LYS A 314 -23.06 8.65 -16.85
CA LYS A 314 -22.21 9.51 -17.65
C LYS A 314 -21.21 10.21 -16.75
N LYS A 315 -20.04 10.56 -17.27
CA LYS A 315 -19.08 11.45 -16.61
C LYS A 315 -19.80 12.72 -16.14
N GLY A 316 -19.57 13.10 -14.87
CA GLY A 316 -20.24 14.23 -14.22
C GLY A 316 -21.61 13.90 -13.60
N ALA A 317 -22.09 12.67 -13.72
CA ALA A 317 -23.37 12.22 -13.17
C ALA A 317 -23.24 11.04 -12.17
N ALA A 318 -22.03 10.71 -11.75
CA ALA A 318 -21.82 9.74 -10.68
C ALA A 318 -22.37 10.28 -9.34
N PRO A 319 -22.85 9.41 -8.44
CA PRO A 319 -23.25 9.83 -7.09
C PRO A 319 -22.12 10.58 -6.38
N ASN A 320 -22.43 11.72 -5.75
CA ASN A 320 -21.40 12.57 -5.11
C ASN A 320 -20.54 11.80 -4.09
N ARG A 321 -21.11 10.82 -3.38
CA ARG A 321 -20.40 10.02 -2.36
C ARG A 321 -19.23 9.21 -2.87
N ILE A 322 -19.17 8.91 -4.18
CA ILE A 322 -18.09 8.11 -4.76
C ILE A 322 -16.94 8.95 -5.35
N HIS A 323 -17.09 10.28 -5.40
CA HIS A 323 -16.04 11.20 -5.86
C HIS A 323 -15.36 10.76 -7.17
N TYR A 324 -16.17 10.64 -8.26
CA TYR A 324 -15.68 10.09 -9.53
C TYR A 324 -16.10 10.93 -10.75
N ASN A 325 -16.44 12.21 -10.52
CA ASN A 325 -17.04 13.08 -11.54
C ASN A 325 -16.05 13.97 -12.30
N ASN A 326 -14.97 14.42 -11.62
CA ASN A 326 -14.25 15.62 -12.05
C ASN A 326 -12.92 15.32 -12.77
N ASN A 327 -12.46 14.06 -12.80
CA ASN A 327 -11.18 13.75 -13.43
C ASN A 327 -11.30 13.64 -14.96
N ARG A 328 -10.30 14.18 -15.69
CA ARG A 328 -10.26 14.09 -17.16
C ARG A 328 -10.18 12.65 -17.67
N ARG A 329 -9.63 11.73 -16.86
CA ARG A 329 -9.44 10.30 -17.16
C ARG A 329 -10.70 9.47 -16.92
N THR A 330 -11.68 9.99 -16.18
CA THR A 330 -13.01 9.36 -16.08
C THR A 330 -13.63 9.31 -17.47
N GLN A 331 -13.95 8.09 -17.92
CA GLN A 331 -14.46 7.88 -19.27
C GLN A 331 -15.88 8.45 -19.44
N PRO A 332 -16.32 8.73 -20.67
CA PRO A 332 -17.64 9.30 -20.92
C PRO A 332 -18.80 8.49 -20.34
N LEU A 333 -18.70 7.16 -20.33
CA LEU A 333 -19.65 6.23 -19.69
C LEU A 333 -18.91 5.29 -18.75
N ASN A 334 -19.57 4.96 -17.65
CA ASN A 334 -19.06 4.02 -16.67
C ASN A 334 -20.23 3.15 -16.19
N ASP A 335 -20.01 1.85 -16.19
CA ASP A 335 -20.95 0.84 -15.72
C ASP A 335 -20.40 0.21 -14.45
N VAL A 336 -21.22 0.10 -13.41
CA VAL A 336 -20.83 -0.47 -12.11
C VAL A 336 -21.71 -1.68 -11.84
N ALA A 337 -21.11 -2.84 -11.72
CA ALA A 337 -21.79 -4.06 -11.30
C ALA A 337 -22.16 -3.99 -9.81
N ALA A 338 -23.31 -4.53 -9.46
CA ALA A 338 -23.63 -4.86 -8.08
C ALA A 338 -22.68 -5.94 -7.57
N GLU A 339 -22.47 -5.99 -6.24
CA GLU A 339 -21.63 -7.01 -5.62
C GLU A 339 -22.01 -8.43 -6.10
N HIS A 340 -21.01 -9.28 -6.28
CA HIS A 340 -21.06 -10.64 -6.82
C HIS A 340 -21.36 -10.74 -8.34
N TRP A 341 -21.57 -9.62 -9.04
CA TRP A 341 -21.82 -9.59 -10.48
C TRP A 341 -20.59 -9.12 -11.24
N SER A 342 -20.41 -9.68 -12.45
CA SER A 342 -19.33 -9.28 -13.36
C SER A 342 -19.86 -8.79 -14.70
N ILE A 343 -19.24 -7.74 -15.26
CA ILE A 343 -19.57 -7.21 -16.59
C ILE A 343 -18.50 -7.70 -17.58
N THR A 344 -18.94 -8.31 -18.69
CA THR A 344 -18.05 -8.83 -19.75
C THR A 344 -18.78 -8.89 -21.09
N THR A 345 -18.27 -9.66 -22.04
CA THR A 345 -18.96 -10.04 -23.27
C THR A 345 -19.14 -11.55 -23.35
N ARG A 346 -20.13 -12.02 -24.11
CA ARG A 346 -20.31 -13.46 -24.37
C ARG A 346 -19.11 -14.05 -25.10
N GLU A 347 -18.52 -13.30 -26.02
CA GLU A 347 -17.31 -13.70 -26.73
C GLU A 347 -16.19 -13.98 -25.72
N HIS A 348 -15.90 -13.06 -24.79
CA HIS A 348 -14.83 -13.22 -23.81
C HIS A 348 -15.13 -14.34 -22.80
N PHE A 349 -16.38 -14.45 -22.35
CA PHE A 349 -16.82 -15.47 -21.40
C PHE A 349 -16.72 -16.88 -21.96
N ASN A 350 -16.97 -17.07 -23.27
CA ASN A 350 -16.94 -18.37 -23.93
C ASN A 350 -15.53 -18.82 -24.40
N ILE A 351 -14.49 -18.00 -24.19
CA ILE A 351 -13.11 -18.44 -24.40
C ILE A 351 -12.77 -19.52 -23.37
N ASP A 352 -12.07 -20.58 -23.80
CA ASP A 352 -11.67 -21.69 -22.94
C ASP A 352 -11.08 -21.21 -21.60
N ASP A 353 -11.55 -21.82 -20.50
CA ASP A 353 -11.18 -21.53 -19.11
C ASP A 353 -11.57 -20.14 -18.56
N HIS A 354 -12.15 -19.24 -19.36
CA HIS A 354 -12.53 -17.92 -18.86
C HIS A 354 -13.78 -17.95 -17.97
N ALA A 355 -14.72 -18.85 -18.23
CA ALA A 355 -15.93 -19.00 -17.40
C ALA A 355 -15.57 -19.40 -15.95
N GLU A 356 -14.55 -20.25 -15.74
CA GLU A 356 -14.11 -20.68 -14.43
C GLU A 356 -13.56 -19.51 -13.59
N LYS A 357 -12.89 -18.53 -14.22
CA LYS A 357 -12.35 -17.34 -13.53
C LYS A 357 -13.42 -16.46 -12.88
N TYR A 358 -14.67 -16.59 -13.30
CA TYR A 358 -15.78 -15.85 -12.70
C TYR A 358 -16.41 -16.56 -11.49
N ASN A 359 -15.95 -17.77 -11.13
CA ASN A 359 -16.39 -18.49 -9.93
C ASN A 359 -15.46 -18.31 -8.73
N ASP A 360 -14.50 -17.40 -8.81
CA ASP A 360 -13.51 -17.14 -7.76
C ASP A 360 -13.95 -15.95 -6.89
N ALA A 361 -13.17 -14.89 -6.87
CA ALA A 361 -13.49 -13.66 -6.17
C ALA A 361 -12.83 -12.44 -6.83
N THR A 362 -13.40 -11.29 -6.57
CA THR A 362 -12.85 -10.01 -7.04
C THR A 362 -13.17 -8.87 -6.07
N HIS A 363 -12.57 -7.74 -6.34
CA HIS A 363 -12.80 -6.47 -5.66
C HIS A 363 -13.00 -5.35 -6.70
N GLY A 364 -13.17 -4.11 -6.25
CA GLY A 364 -13.41 -2.96 -7.13
C GLY A 364 -14.87 -2.52 -7.17
N PHE A 365 -15.75 -3.20 -6.41
CA PHE A 365 -17.16 -2.82 -6.25
C PHE A 365 -17.31 -1.48 -5.51
N ASP A 366 -18.54 -1.01 -5.42
CA ASP A 366 -18.87 0.17 -4.63
C ASP A 366 -18.47 -0.04 -3.16
N PRO A 367 -17.74 0.92 -2.53
CA PRO A 367 -17.37 0.83 -1.11
C PRO A 367 -18.53 0.77 -0.12
N ILE A 368 -19.77 0.94 -0.59
CA ILE A 368 -20.97 0.72 0.24
C ILE A 368 -21.10 -0.73 0.69
N TYR A 369 -20.51 -1.66 -0.06
CA TYR A 369 -20.55 -3.08 0.29
C TYR A 369 -19.49 -3.38 1.36
N PRO A 370 -19.88 -3.96 2.52
CA PRO A 370 -18.95 -4.26 3.60
C PRO A 370 -17.77 -5.15 3.18
N SER A 371 -17.98 -6.05 2.21
CA SER A 371 -16.94 -6.94 1.67
C SER A 371 -15.77 -6.18 1.05
N MET A 372 -15.94 -4.90 0.67
CA MET A 372 -14.88 -4.05 0.17
C MET A 372 -14.04 -3.40 1.27
N GLY A 373 -14.49 -3.48 2.53
CA GLY A 373 -13.73 -2.96 3.67
C GLY A 373 -12.43 -3.73 3.90
N GLY A 374 -11.33 -2.99 4.04
CA GLY A 374 -10.04 -3.48 4.47
C GLY A 374 -9.81 -3.32 5.98
N ILE A 375 -8.56 -3.37 6.41
CA ILE A 375 -8.16 -3.24 7.81
C ILE A 375 -7.45 -1.91 8.08
N PHE A 376 -7.58 -1.42 9.33
CA PHE A 376 -6.68 -0.47 9.94
C PHE A 376 -6.34 -0.94 11.36
N VAL A 377 -5.03 -1.05 11.65
CA VAL A 377 -4.49 -1.27 13.00
C VAL A 377 -3.32 -0.30 13.19
N GLY A 378 -3.36 0.46 14.27
CA GLY A 378 -2.27 1.35 14.68
C GLY A 378 -1.70 0.91 16.02
N HIS A 379 -0.38 0.66 16.10
CA HIS A 379 0.32 0.28 17.33
C HIS A 379 1.55 1.16 17.54
N GLY A 380 1.83 1.51 18.78
CA GLY A 380 2.99 2.30 19.16
C GLY A 380 2.63 3.55 19.95
N PRO A 381 3.61 4.43 20.26
CA PRO A 381 3.43 5.53 21.21
C PRO A 381 2.38 6.56 20.80
N ALA A 382 2.05 6.67 19.52
CA ALA A 382 1.03 7.60 19.05
C ALA A 382 -0.40 7.06 19.17
N PHE A 383 -0.59 5.77 19.46
CA PHE A 383 -1.90 5.13 19.45
C PHE A 383 -2.41 4.81 20.85
N LYS A 384 -3.72 4.84 21.05
CA LYS A 384 -4.36 4.33 22.24
C LYS A 384 -4.27 2.81 22.27
N SER A 385 -4.07 2.24 23.45
CA SER A 385 -4.05 0.78 23.64
C SER A 385 -5.46 0.22 23.84
N GLY A 386 -5.76 -0.91 23.24
CA GLY A 386 -7.01 -1.67 23.39
C GLY A 386 -8.25 -0.96 22.85
N LEU A 387 -8.09 -0.01 21.91
CA LEU A 387 -9.22 0.70 21.33
C LEU A 387 -9.74 0.02 20.07
N ASN A 388 -11.00 -0.41 20.10
CA ASN A 388 -11.77 -0.73 18.90
C ASN A 388 -12.66 0.46 18.56
N GLY A 389 -12.35 1.15 17.46
CA GLY A 389 -13.07 2.34 17.01
C GLY A 389 -13.96 2.09 15.80
N PRO A 390 -14.74 3.09 15.39
CA PRO A 390 -15.61 2.98 14.22
C PRO A 390 -14.85 2.77 12.91
N GLY A 391 -15.56 2.35 11.85
CA GLY A 391 -15.03 2.34 10.49
C GLY A 391 -14.59 3.73 10.06
N ILE A 392 -13.48 3.81 9.33
CA ILE A 392 -12.92 5.06 8.79
C ILE A 392 -12.64 4.94 7.29
N THR A 393 -12.76 6.04 6.57
CA THR A 393 -12.39 6.08 5.15
C THR A 393 -10.87 6.26 5.02
N ASN A 394 -10.27 5.56 4.09
CA ASN A 394 -8.82 5.52 3.86
C ASN A 394 -8.19 6.89 3.56
N ILE A 395 -8.96 7.84 3.06
CA ILE A 395 -8.56 9.23 2.78
C ILE A 395 -8.02 9.98 4.01
N HIS A 396 -8.43 9.58 5.23
CA HIS A 396 -8.06 10.26 6.46
C HIS A 396 -6.70 9.85 7.03
N LEU A 397 -6.09 8.77 6.49
CA LEU A 397 -4.83 8.22 7.04
C LEU A 397 -3.62 9.13 6.77
N TYR A 398 -3.63 9.87 5.67
CA TYR A 398 -2.56 10.83 5.36
C TYR A 398 -2.40 11.89 6.47
N GLU A 399 -3.50 12.52 6.88
CA GLU A 399 -3.51 13.51 7.98
C GLU A 399 -3.03 12.90 9.31
N MET A 400 -3.47 11.66 9.62
CA MET A 400 -3.03 10.93 10.81
C MET A 400 -1.52 10.72 10.79
N MET A 401 -0.96 10.25 9.68
CA MET A 401 0.49 10.00 9.57
C MET A 401 1.28 11.31 9.62
N CYS A 402 0.81 12.37 8.98
CA CYS A 402 1.42 13.69 9.09
C CYS A 402 1.43 14.18 10.56
N LYS A 403 0.33 14.00 11.28
CA LYS A 403 0.25 14.35 12.72
C LYS A 403 1.28 13.58 13.55
N ILE A 404 1.40 12.26 13.35
CA ILE A 404 2.36 11.41 14.09
C ILE A 404 3.80 11.85 13.82
N LEU A 405 4.12 12.18 12.56
CA LEU A 405 5.46 12.57 12.13
C LEU A 405 5.78 14.05 12.39
N GLY A 406 4.81 14.85 12.82
CA GLY A 406 4.98 16.30 12.99
C GLY A 406 5.17 17.05 11.67
N LEU A 407 4.61 16.51 10.57
CA LEU A 407 4.64 17.11 9.23
C LEU A 407 3.46 18.07 9.05
N THR A 408 3.68 19.11 8.27
CA THR A 408 2.59 19.94 7.73
C THR A 408 2.04 19.20 6.50
N PRO A 409 0.76 18.77 6.52
CA PRO A 409 0.18 18.06 5.40
C PRO A 409 0.11 18.94 4.14
N ALA A 410 0.30 18.33 2.98
CA ALA A 410 -0.01 18.97 1.71
C ALA A 410 -1.54 19.08 1.53
N GLU A 411 -1.98 19.81 0.49
CA GLU A 411 -3.40 19.88 0.14
C GLU A 411 -4.00 18.49 -0.05
N ASN A 412 -5.04 18.17 0.73
CA ASN A 412 -5.69 16.87 0.72
C ASN A 412 -7.20 17.01 1.00
N ASP A 413 -7.94 15.90 0.85
CA ASP A 413 -9.40 15.84 1.06
C ASP A 413 -9.75 15.16 2.39
N GLY A 414 -8.73 14.74 3.17
CA GLY A 414 -8.88 14.07 4.46
C GLY A 414 -9.13 15.02 5.61
N SER A 415 -9.33 14.47 6.80
CA SER A 415 -9.46 15.21 8.05
C SER A 415 -8.91 14.39 9.20
N LEU A 416 -8.09 15.03 10.05
CA LEU A 416 -7.57 14.43 11.27
C LEU A 416 -8.69 14.13 12.28
N ASP A 417 -9.78 14.89 12.29
CA ASP A 417 -10.91 14.68 13.20
C ASP A 417 -11.49 13.27 13.11
N SER A 418 -11.51 12.69 11.89
CA SER A 418 -12.02 11.34 11.64
C SER A 418 -11.14 10.25 12.25
N THR A 419 -9.88 10.52 12.51
CA THR A 419 -8.89 9.55 12.99
C THR A 419 -8.30 9.88 14.35
N SER A 420 -8.54 11.08 14.89
CA SER A 420 -8.03 11.52 16.19
C SER A 420 -8.45 10.63 17.36
N ILE A 421 -9.59 9.95 17.24
CA ILE A 421 -10.09 9.00 18.25
C ILE A 421 -9.08 7.87 18.53
N PHE A 422 -8.30 7.45 17.54
CA PHE A 422 -7.31 6.36 17.65
C PHE A 422 -5.98 6.83 18.27
N LEU A 423 -5.72 8.13 18.24
CA LEU A 423 -4.45 8.69 18.71
C LEU A 423 -4.46 8.95 20.23
N SER A 424 -3.30 8.72 20.84
CA SER A 424 -2.99 9.22 22.18
C SER A 424 -2.93 10.74 22.17
N ASN A 425 -3.23 11.38 23.30
CA ASN A 425 -3.21 12.85 23.42
C ASN A 425 -1.78 13.42 23.35
#